data_d439ea249d1797e3452c89f2a10c0726
#
_entry.id   d439ea249d1797e3452c89f2a10c0726
#
_cell.length_a   1.000
_cell.length_b   1.000
_cell.length_c   1.000
_cell.angle_alpha   90.00
_cell.angle_beta   90.00
_cell.angle_gamma   90.00
#
_symmetry.space_group_name_H-M   'P 1'
#
loop_
_entity.id
_entity.type
_entity.pdbx_description
1 polymer ?
#
loop_
_entity_poly.entity_id
_entity_poly.type
_entity_poly.pdbx_seq_one_letter_code
_entity_poly.pdbx_strand_id
1 'polypeptide(L)'
;GKAKIVGLADRWATWIVVIALTAAALTWFFTGEIIRAVTILVVFCPCALVLATPTAIMAAIGNATKHGFLVREGDALERLAKAKIIAFDKTGTLTYGTPEVVAVVSVSEACGKDALYRLAASAEQLSEHPLGKAIVRCCRRDGGVLAEAQDFRMIPGRGVRAQVEGKTVLAGSPELLREQGAPMEMPAAADTYLQQGCTVTYVAVDGEFAGFLSLSDTLRQESAATITELSRLGVQPVLLTGDHENAARTIAGKLGIQEFQANCLPEDKLTAIGAYQAQGLPVCMIGDGVNDAPALKRADVGSDMGGVGSDIAVDAADIALVDDEVKELPHLIALSH
;
A
#
# COMPACT_ATOMS: atom_id res chain seq x y z
N GLY A 1 13.61 -14.98 -9.32
CA GLY A 1 15.07 -15.05 -9.22
C GLY A 1 15.54 -16.08 -8.19
N LYS A 2 16.77 -16.60 -8.30
CA LYS A 2 17.34 -17.42 -7.20
C LYS A 2 17.77 -16.51 -6.08
N ALA A 3 17.40 -16.82 -4.83
CA ALA A 3 17.84 -16.11 -3.64
C ALA A 3 19.39 -16.02 -3.60
N LYS A 4 19.94 -14.87 -3.19
CA LYS A 4 21.40 -14.66 -3.16
C LYS A 4 22.10 -15.67 -2.25
N ILE A 5 21.44 -16.10 -1.17
CA ILE A 5 21.97 -17.09 -0.25
C ILE A 5 22.13 -18.47 -0.92
N VAL A 6 21.23 -18.84 -1.85
CA VAL A 6 21.36 -20.07 -2.65
C VAL A 6 22.59 -19.97 -3.55
N GLY A 7 22.82 -18.84 -4.21
CA GLY A 7 24.00 -18.61 -5.04
C GLY A 7 25.31 -18.61 -4.23
N LEU A 8 25.27 -18.15 -2.98
CA LEU A 8 26.43 -18.24 -2.08
C LEU A 8 26.72 -19.67 -1.68
N ALA A 9 25.68 -20.42 -1.29
CA ALA A 9 25.80 -21.84 -0.96
C ALA A 9 26.33 -22.66 -2.14
N ASP A 10 25.86 -22.41 -3.37
CA ASP A 10 26.34 -23.05 -4.61
C ASP A 10 27.85 -22.77 -4.84
N ARG A 11 28.30 -21.53 -4.61
CA ARG A 11 29.74 -21.18 -4.70
C ARG A 11 30.59 -21.93 -3.68
N TRP A 12 30.16 -21.97 -2.43
CA TRP A 12 30.86 -22.70 -1.39
C TRP A 12 30.86 -24.20 -1.67
N ALA A 13 29.75 -24.77 -2.11
CA ALA A 13 29.67 -26.16 -2.53
C ALA A 13 30.66 -26.48 -3.67
N THR A 14 30.78 -25.58 -4.66
CA THR A 14 31.76 -25.74 -5.75
C THR A 14 33.19 -25.79 -5.22
N TRP A 15 33.58 -24.90 -4.31
CA TRP A 15 34.91 -24.92 -3.69
C TRP A 15 35.16 -26.19 -2.86
N ILE A 16 34.17 -26.66 -2.09
CA ILE A 16 34.27 -27.91 -1.34
C ILE A 16 34.50 -29.09 -2.28
N VAL A 17 33.79 -29.14 -3.42
CA VAL A 17 33.98 -30.21 -4.42
C VAL A 17 35.39 -30.15 -5.04
N VAL A 18 35.89 -28.98 -5.37
CA VAL A 18 37.26 -28.80 -5.93
C VAL A 18 38.30 -29.27 -4.91
N ILE A 19 38.16 -28.89 -3.64
CA ILE A 19 39.06 -29.35 -2.55
C ILE A 19 38.98 -30.83 -2.38
N ALA A 20 37.76 -31.42 -2.34
CA ALA A 20 37.55 -32.84 -2.21
C ALA A 20 38.19 -33.65 -3.35
N LEU A 21 38.01 -33.21 -4.60
CA LEU A 21 38.61 -33.82 -5.78
C LEU A 21 40.14 -33.77 -5.72
N THR A 22 40.69 -32.65 -5.31
CA THR A 22 42.14 -32.46 -5.20
C THR A 22 42.71 -33.39 -4.10
N ALA A 23 42.04 -33.42 -2.91
CA ALA A 23 42.45 -34.26 -1.81
C ALA A 23 42.34 -35.76 -2.16
N ALA A 24 41.27 -36.18 -2.83
CA ALA A 24 41.09 -37.54 -3.29
C ALA A 24 42.19 -37.97 -4.31
N ALA A 25 42.51 -37.10 -5.28
CA ALA A 25 43.56 -37.35 -6.26
C ALA A 25 44.94 -37.49 -5.60
N LEU A 26 45.28 -36.58 -4.67
CA LEU A 26 46.52 -36.64 -3.90
C LEU A 26 46.60 -37.93 -3.04
N THR A 27 45.52 -38.28 -2.35
CA THR A 27 45.45 -39.47 -1.55
C THR A 27 45.65 -40.73 -2.37
N TRP A 28 45.00 -40.82 -3.53
CA TRP A 28 45.21 -41.92 -4.47
C TRP A 28 46.63 -41.98 -4.97
N PHE A 29 47.22 -40.84 -5.35
CA PHE A 29 48.60 -40.76 -5.84
C PHE A 29 49.61 -41.26 -4.77
N PHE A 30 49.45 -40.85 -3.51
CA PHE A 30 50.40 -41.24 -2.44
C PHE A 30 50.15 -42.63 -1.85
N THR A 31 48.92 -43.12 -1.84
CA THR A 31 48.57 -44.38 -1.19
C THR A 31 48.38 -45.52 -2.15
N GLY A 32 48.11 -45.25 -3.44
CA GLY A 32 47.75 -46.27 -4.44
C GLY A 32 46.36 -46.92 -4.18
N GLU A 33 45.67 -46.58 -3.12
CA GLU A 33 44.39 -47.18 -2.71
C GLU A 33 43.19 -46.30 -3.13
N ILE A 34 42.49 -46.71 -4.18
CA ILE A 34 41.35 -45.99 -4.75
C ILE A 34 40.20 -45.85 -3.75
N ILE A 35 40.03 -46.84 -2.84
CA ILE A 35 38.97 -46.83 -1.82
C ILE A 35 39.10 -45.61 -0.89
N ARG A 36 40.32 -45.22 -0.50
CA ARG A 36 40.56 -44.04 0.34
C ARG A 36 40.17 -42.74 -0.37
N ALA A 37 40.47 -42.64 -1.66
CA ALA A 37 40.06 -41.50 -2.47
C ALA A 37 38.54 -41.39 -2.59
N VAL A 38 37.86 -42.52 -2.82
CA VAL A 38 36.38 -42.54 -2.89
C VAL A 38 35.78 -42.17 -1.54
N THR A 39 36.37 -42.66 -0.43
CA THR A 39 35.90 -42.30 0.93
C THR A 39 35.96 -40.77 1.16
N ILE A 40 37.02 -40.11 0.74
CA ILE A 40 37.14 -38.64 0.81
C ILE A 40 36.01 -37.96 0.04
N LEU A 41 35.71 -38.39 -1.19
CA LEU A 41 34.64 -37.78 -2.02
C LEU A 41 33.26 -37.96 -1.37
N VAL A 42 33.00 -39.13 -0.76
CA VAL A 42 31.72 -39.39 -0.08
C VAL A 42 31.58 -38.56 1.19
N VAL A 43 32.63 -38.45 2.01
CA VAL A 43 32.59 -37.67 3.25
C VAL A 43 32.50 -36.18 3.02
N PHE A 44 33.17 -35.66 2.00
CA PHE A 44 33.14 -34.24 1.64
C PHE A 44 32.00 -33.84 0.66
N CYS A 45 31.01 -34.72 0.49
CA CYS A 45 29.84 -34.36 -0.32
C CYS A 45 29.06 -33.20 0.32
N PRO A 46 28.93 -32.04 -0.34
CA PRO A 46 28.16 -30.89 0.19
C PRO A 46 26.65 -31.03 0.00
N CYS A 47 26.14 -32.25 -0.19
CA CYS A 47 24.75 -32.54 -0.52
C CYS A 47 23.77 -31.95 0.51
N ALA A 48 24.09 -32.03 1.80
CA ALA A 48 23.27 -31.48 2.86
C ALA A 48 23.20 -29.93 2.76
N LEU A 49 24.30 -29.25 2.46
CA LEU A 49 24.36 -27.80 2.31
C LEU A 49 23.53 -27.33 1.11
N VAL A 50 23.64 -28.03 -0.02
CA VAL A 50 22.93 -27.68 -1.28
C VAL A 50 21.42 -27.87 -1.14
N LEU A 51 20.98 -28.87 -0.35
CA LEU A 51 19.54 -29.14 -0.13
C LEU A 51 18.94 -28.33 1.01
N ALA A 52 19.71 -27.98 2.04
CA ALA A 52 19.18 -27.32 3.24
C ALA A 52 18.61 -25.93 2.93
N THR A 53 19.31 -25.11 2.15
CA THR A 53 18.89 -23.73 1.86
C THR A 53 17.60 -23.66 1.04
N PRO A 54 17.45 -24.36 -0.11
CA PRO A 54 16.18 -24.36 -0.83
C PRO A 54 15.02 -24.92 0.01
N THR A 55 15.27 -25.94 0.83
CA THR A 55 14.25 -26.53 1.70
C THR A 55 13.78 -25.54 2.77
N ALA A 56 14.70 -24.80 3.39
CA ALA A 56 14.36 -23.77 4.36
C ALA A 56 13.51 -22.65 3.73
N ILE A 57 13.89 -22.17 2.54
CA ILE A 57 13.13 -21.16 1.80
C ILE A 57 11.73 -21.67 1.45
N MET A 58 11.60 -22.92 0.99
CA MET A 58 10.30 -23.52 0.68
C MET A 58 9.43 -23.67 1.94
N ALA A 59 10.02 -24.02 3.08
CA ALA A 59 9.32 -24.09 4.35
C ALA A 59 8.85 -22.70 4.81
N ALA A 60 9.68 -21.65 4.66
CA ALA A 60 9.33 -20.28 4.98
C ALA A 60 8.20 -19.78 4.07
N ILE A 61 8.26 -20.01 2.75
CA ILE A 61 7.19 -19.68 1.81
C ILE A 61 5.89 -20.41 2.18
N GLY A 62 5.98 -21.71 2.49
CA GLY A 62 4.81 -22.51 2.91
C GLY A 62 4.20 -22.02 4.22
N ASN A 63 5.00 -21.51 5.14
CA ASN A 63 4.50 -20.87 6.37
C ASN A 63 3.86 -19.51 6.06
N ALA A 64 4.52 -18.65 5.28
CA ALA A 64 3.97 -17.36 4.85
C ALA A 64 2.59 -17.55 4.17
N THR A 65 2.46 -18.55 3.31
CA THR A 65 1.17 -18.86 2.63
C THR A 65 0.06 -19.23 3.61
N LYS A 66 0.37 -19.93 4.71
CA LYS A 66 -0.63 -20.23 5.76
C LYS A 66 -1.12 -18.99 6.50
N HIS A 67 -0.34 -17.92 6.47
CA HIS A 67 -0.67 -16.61 7.06
C HIS A 67 -1.15 -15.60 6.02
N GLY A 68 -1.65 -16.07 4.87
CA GLY A 68 -2.24 -15.22 3.84
C GLY A 68 -1.24 -14.48 2.95
N PHE A 69 0.05 -14.83 2.95
CA PHE A 69 1.05 -14.22 2.08
C PHE A 69 1.36 -15.07 0.86
N LEU A 70 1.25 -14.49 -0.32
CA LEU A 70 1.72 -15.07 -1.56
C LEU A 70 3.10 -14.50 -1.91
N VAL A 71 4.15 -15.28 -1.69
CA VAL A 71 5.54 -14.91 -2.03
C VAL A 71 5.81 -15.34 -3.46
N ARG A 72 6.06 -14.38 -4.36
CA ARG A 72 6.28 -14.63 -5.80
C ARG A 72 7.73 -14.96 -6.13
N GLU A 73 8.67 -14.31 -5.44
CA GLU A 73 10.10 -14.53 -5.65
C GLU A 73 10.74 -15.15 -4.41
N GLY A 74 11.53 -16.21 -4.61
CA GLY A 74 12.17 -16.93 -3.50
C GLY A 74 13.17 -16.09 -2.70
N ASP A 75 13.69 -14.99 -3.26
CA ASP A 75 14.59 -14.06 -2.58
C ASP A 75 13.86 -12.88 -1.89
N ALA A 76 12.54 -12.75 -2.07
CA ALA A 76 11.77 -11.66 -1.46
C ALA A 76 11.86 -11.69 0.07
N LEU A 77 11.79 -12.88 0.69
CA LEU A 77 11.95 -13.03 2.13
C LEU A 77 13.36 -12.66 2.61
N GLU A 78 14.40 -13.03 1.86
CA GLU A 78 15.78 -12.65 2.17
C GLU A 78 15.99 -11.12 2.08
N ARG A 79 15.37 -10.47 1.08
CA ARG A 79 15.41 -9.01 0.94
C ARG A 79 14.61 -8.34 2.07
N LEU A 80 13.46 -8.89 2.42
CA LEU A 80 12.62 -8.41 3.51
C LEU A 80 13.33 -8.45 4.86
N ALA A 81 14.09 -9.52 5.15
CA ALA A 81 14.91 -9.63 6.36
C ALA A 81 15.94 -8.49 6.52
N LYS A 82 16.33 -7.86 5.42
CA LYS A 82 17.28 -6.74 5.41
C LYS A 82 16.61 -5.38 5.49
N ALA A 83 15.28 -5.32 5.37
CA ALA A 83 14.54 -4.06 5.39
C ALA A 83 14.76 -3.33 6.72
N LYS A 84 15.05 -2.03 6.63
CA LYS A 84 15.18 -1.12 7.77
C LYS A 84 14.04 -0.13 7.84
N ILE A 85 13.46 0.16 6.69
CA ILE A 85 12.31 1.05 6.53
C ILE A 85 11.14 0.24 6.00
N ILE A 86 9.96 0.42 6.58
CA ILE A 86 8.70 -0.01 5.99
C ILE A 86 7.89 1.24 5.66
N ALA A 87 7.80 1.55 4.37
CA ALA A 87 7.00 2.64 3.86
C ALA A 87 5.57 2.15 3.58
N PHE A 88 4.59 2.84 4.16
CA PHE A 88 3.17 2.54 3.99
C PHE A 88 2.52 3.62 3.13
N ASP A 89 1.75 3.21 2.13
CA ASP A 89 0.66 4.07 1.67
C ASP A 89 -0.47 4.09 2.71
N LYS A 90 -1.25 5.17 2.72
CA LYS A 90 -2.39 5.28 3.64
C LYS A 90 -3.57 4.45 3.15
N THR A 91 -4.03 4.78 1.93
CA THR A 91 -5.32 4.36 1.40
C THR A 91 -5.32 2.91 0.97
N GLY A 92 -6.28 2.11 1.45
CA GLY A 92 -6.34 0.68 1.14
C GLY A 92 -5.29 -0.17 1.88
N THR A 93 -4.32 0.43 2.56
CA THR A 93 -3.26 -0.25 3.31
C THR A 93 -3.49 -0.11 4.82
N LEU A 94 -3.28 1.06 5.38
CA LEU A 94 -3.54 1.36 6.80
C LEU A 94 -5.02 1.68 7.06
N THR A 95 -5.77 1.95 6.01
CA THR A 95 -7.22 2.14 6.01
C THR A 95 -7.90 1.04 5.20
N TYR A 96 -9.21 0.93 5.32
CA TYR A 96 -9.98 -0.06 4.54
C TYR A 96 -10.11 0.28 3.05
N GLY A 97 -9.66 1.48 2.60
CA GLY A 97 -9.80 1.93 1.21
C GLY A 97 -11.25 2.20 0.80
N THR A 98 -12.15 2.26 1.76
CA THR A 98 -13.57 2.51 1.55
C THR A 98 -14.01 3.78 2.27
N PRO A 99 -13.80 4.96 1.65
CA PRO A 99 -14.23 6.22 2.27
C PRO A 99 -15.70 6.21 2.62
N GLU A 100 -16.07 6.81 3.76
CA GLU A 100 -17.46 6.99 4.18
C GLU A 100 -17.76 8.47 4.41
N VAL A 101 -19.00 8.86 4.11
CA VAL A 101 -19.49 10.21 4.41
C VAL A 101 -19.72 10.30 5.92
N VAL A 102 -18.91 11.10 6.60
CA VAL A 102 -18.98 11.30 8.07
C VAL A 102 -19.76 12.54 8.45
N ALA A 103 -19.88 13.51 7.54
CA ALA A 103 -20.69 14.70 7.75
C ALA A 103 -21.19 15.28 6.41
N VAL A 104 -22.39 15.84 6.48
CA VAL A 104 -22.97 16.68 5.44
C VAL A 104 -23.36 18.02 6.09
N VAL A 105 -22.80 19.11 5.59
CA VAL A 105 -23.01 20.44 6.13
C VAL A 105 -23.59 21.33 5.05
N SER A 106 -24.83 21.78 5.20
CA SER A 106 -25.46 22.77 4.36
C SER A 106 -25.24 24.17 4.93
N VAL A 107 -24.90 25.12 4.05
CA VAL A 107 -24.79 26.54 4.39
C VAL A 107 -25.89 27.38 3.71
N SER A 108 -26.68 26.76 2.84
CA SER A 108 -27.78 27.41 2.11
C SER A 108 -29.12 27.09 2.77
N GLU A 109 -29.91 28.11 3.12
CA GLU A 109 -31.28 27.92 3.61
C GLU A 109 -32.20 27.26 2.56
N ALA A 110 -31.93 27.51 1.27
CA ALA A 110 -32.70 26.94 0.17
C ALA A 110 -32.39 25.47 -0.12
N CYS A 111 -31.28 24.94 0.39
CA CYS A 111 -30.85 23.55 0.17
C CYS A 111 -30.53 22.90 1.51
N GLY A 112 -31.51 22.27 2.12
CA GLY A 112 -31.31 21.55 3.37
C GLY A 112 -30.31 20.40 3.25
N LYS A 113 -29.82 19.90 4.39
CA LYS A 113 -28.79 18.83 4.48
C LYS A 113 -29.10 17.62 3.61
N ASP A 114 -30.34 17.10 3.68
CA ASP A 114 -30.74 15.89 2.93
C ASP A 114 -30.83 16.15 1.42
N ALA A 115 -31.29 17.36 1.05
CA ALA A 115 -31.33 17.77 -0.36
C ALA A 115 -29.92 17.95 -0.93
N LEU A 116 -29.02 18.58 -0.18
CA LEU A 116 -27.60 18.73 -0.55
C LEU A 116 -26.93 17.37 -0.77
N TYR A 117 -27.15 16.44 0.18
CA TYR A 117 -26.57 15.11 0.10
C TYR A 117 -27.07 14.35 -1.13
N ARG A 118 -28.39 14.39 -1.36
CA ARG A 118 -29.02 13.72 -2.49
C ARG A 118 -28.57 14.33 -3.84
N LEU A 119 -28.47 15.66 -3.94
CA LEU A 119 -28.02 16.33 -5.17
C LEU A 119 -26.56 16.00 -5.47
N ALA A 120 -25.67 16.06 -4.48
CA ALA A 120 -24.28 15.70 -4.63
C ALA A 120 -24.12 14.23 -5.05
N ALA A 121 -24.82 13.30 -4.39
CA ALA A 121 -24.78 11.88 -4.73
C ALA A 121 -25.36 11.61 -6.13
N SER A 122 -26.40 12.33 -6.53
CA SER A 122 -26.96 12.21 -7.88
C SER A 122 -25.98 12.70 -8.94
N ALA A 123 -25.29 13.81 -8.69
CA ALA A 123 -24.26 14.33 -9.59
C ALA A 123 -23.06 13.36 -9.74
N GLU A 124 -22.69 12.70 -8.67
CA GLU A 124 -21.56 11.73 -8.64
C GLU A 124 -21.93 10.33 -9.16
N GLN A 125 -23.17 10.09 -9.57
CA GLN A 125 -23.69 8.76 -9.90
C GLN A 125 -22.93 8.09 -11.05
N LEU A 126 -22.40 8.88 -11.98
CA LEU A 126 -21.62 8.40 -13.12
C LEU A 126 -20.10 8.57 -12.89
N SER A 127 -19.69 9.00 -11.70
CA SER A 127 -18.28 9.15 -11.35
C SER A 127 -17.62 7.80 -11.09
N GLU A 128 -16.46 7.60 -11.69
CA GLU A 128 -15.62 6.45 -11.39
C GLU A 128 -14.65 6.70 -10.23
N HIS A 129 -14.57 7.95 -9.77
CA HIS A 129 -13.67 8.33 -8.68
C HIS A 129 -14.10 7.67 -7.36
N PRO A 130 -13.15 7.16 -6.54
CA PRO A 130 -13.46 6.49 -5.27
C PRO A 130 -14.32 7.31 -4.30
N LEU A 131 -14.08 8.63 -4.23
CA LEU A 131 -14.89 9.54 -3.39
C LEU A 131 -16.32 9.68 -3.90
N GLY A 132 -16.53 9.81 -5.22
CA GLY A 132 -17.85 9.87 -5.82
C GLY A 132 -18.64 8.58 -5.59
N LYS A 133 -18.01 7.42 -5.81
CA LYS A 133 -18.60 6.11 -5.50
C LYS A 133 -18.99 5.98 -4.03
N ALA A 134 -18.16 6.51 -3.11
CA ALA A 134 -18.43 6.52 -1.68
C ALA A 134 -19.64 7.40 -1.34
N ILE A 135 -19.75 8.61 -1.91
CA ILE A 135 -20.90 9.51 -1.71
C ILE A 135 -22.18 8.82 -2.14
N VAL A 136 -22.19 8.22 -3.33
CA VAL A 136 -23.35 7.48 -3.88
C VAL A 136 -23.73 6.31 -2.99
N ARG A 137 -22.78 5.48 -2.62
CA ARG A 137 -22.99 4.30 -1.76
C ARG A 137 -23.57 4.69 -0.41
N CYS A 138 -22.97 5.67 0.27
CA CYS A 138 -23.40 6.13 1.57
C CYS A 138 -24.79 6.75 1.50
N CYS A 139 -25.07 7.61 0.51
CA CYS A 139 -26.38 8.23 0.34
C CYS A 139 -27.50 7.18 0.15
N ARG A 140 -27.26 6.14 -0.66
CA ARG A 140 -28.21 5.03 -0.84
C ARG A 140 -28.41 4.22 0.42
N ARG A 141 -27.35 3.91 1.16
CA ARG A 141 -27.41 3.22 2.44
C ARG A 141 -28.24 4.00 3.47
N ASP A 142 -28.10 5.33 3.47
CA ASP A 142 -28.80 6.22 4.39
C ASP A 142 -30.24 6.54 3.94
N GLY A 143 -30.74 5.83 2.91
CA GLY A 143 -32.12 5.94 2.43
C GLY A 143 -32.35 7.03 1.38
N GLY A 144 -31.29 7.67 0.86
CA GLY A 144 -31.39 8.67 -0.18
C GLY A 144 -31.77 8.05 -1.54
N VAL A 145 -32.81 8.62 -2.16
CA VAL A 145 -33.23 8.29 -3.52
C VAL A 145 -32.53 9.22 -4.49
N LEU A 146 -31.71 8.66 -5.39
CA LEU A 146 -30.94 9.45 -6.35
C LEU A 146 -31.82 9.82 -7.56
N ALA A 147 -31.68 11.05 -7.99
CA ALA A 147 -32.26 11.52 -9.26
C ALA A 147 -31.32 11.21 -10.43
N GLU A 148 -31.85 11.17 -11.63
CA GLU A 148 -31.07 10.98 -12.86
C GLU A 148 -30.14 12.20 -13.08
N ALA A 149 -28.86 11.94 -13.35
CA ALA A 149 -27.90 12.95 -13.74
C ALA A 149 -27.86 13.10 -15.26
N GLN A 150 -28.03 14.30 -15.75
CA GLN A 150 -27.91 14.67 -17.16
C GLN A 150 -26.68 15.57 -17.36
N ASP A 151 -26.17 15.66 -18.60
CA ASP A 151 -24.98 16.49 -18.93
C ASP A 151 -23.80 16.30 -18.01
N PHE A 152 -23.58 15.05 -17.59
CA PHE A 152 -22.46 14.70 -16.69
C PHE A 152 -21.10 15.00 -17.33
N ARG A 153 -20.24 15.69 -16.61
CA ARG A 153 -18.85 15.94 -17.00
C ARG A 153 -17.93 15.73 -15.80
N MET A 154 -16.97 14.84 -15.97
CA MET A 154 -15.86 14.73 -15.03
C MET A 154 -14.78 15.76 -15.40
N ILE A 155 -14.29 16.48 -14.41
CA ILE A 155 -13.17 17.42 -14.54
C ILE A 155 -11.99 16.82 -13.79
N PRO A 156 -10.99 16.26 -14.52
CA PRO A 156 -9.92 15.48 -13.92
C PRO A 156 -9.21 16.23 -12.79
N GLY A 157 -9.04 15.55 -11.65
CA GLY A 157 -8.38 16.08 -10.47
C GLY A 157 -9.16 17.15 -9.71
N ARG A 158 -10.40 17.51 -10.12
CA ARG A 158 -11.18 18.60 -9.52
C ARG A 158 -12.56 18.22 -9.06
N GLY A 159 -13.26 17.34 -9.77
CA GLY A 159 -14.61 16.93 -9.41
C GLY A 159 -15.53 16.73 -10.60
N VAL A 160 -16.84 16.92 -10.38
CA VAL A 160 -17.88 16.66 -11.38
C VAL A 160 -18.84 17.84 -11.52
N ARG A 161 -19.43 17.93 -12.70
CA ARG A 161 -20.58 18.80 -13.02
C ARG A 161 -21.68 17.95 -13.64
N ALA A 162 -22.93 18.13 -13.19
CA ALA A 162 -24.08 17.47 -13.77
C ALA A 162 -25.34 18.35 -13.65
N GLN A 163 -26.34 18.04 -14.48
CA GLN A 163 -27.71 18.56 -14.31
C GLN A 163 -28.51 17.52 -13.52
N VAL A 164 -29.06 17.93 -12.39
CA VAL A 164 -29.88 17.07 -11.51
C VAL A 164 -31.18 17.79 -11.19
N GLU A 165 -32.32 17.24 -11.57
CA GLU A 165 -33.66 17.85 -11.39
C GLU A 165 -33.74 19.29 -11.94
N GLY A 166 -33.12 19.54 -13.08
CA GLY A 166 -33.06 20.85 -13.72
C GLY A 166 -32.10 21.87 -13.09
N LYS A 167 -31.35 21.47 -12.08
CA LYS A 167 -30.33 22.28 -11.38
C LYS A 167 -28.93 21.91 -11.83
N THR A 168 -28.07 22.89 -12.01
CA THR A 168 -26.64 22.64 -12.23
C THR A 168 -25.97 22.37 -10.91
N VAL A 169 -25.44 21.14 -10.73
CA VAL A 169 -24.73 20.72 -9.52
C VAL A 169 -23.26 20.57 -9.84
N LEU A 170 -22.40 21.19 -9.02
CA LEU A 170 -20.97 21.01 -9.00
C LEU A 170 -20.60 20.30 -7.69
N ALA A 171 -19.77 19.27 -7.76
CA ALA A 171 -19.22 18.60 -6.59
C ALA A 171 -17.71 18.36 -6.78
N GLY A 172 -16.88 18.87 -5.84
CA GLY A 172 -15.43 18.73 -5.98
C GLY A 172 -14.61 19.69 -5.14
N SER A 173 -13.46 20.09 -5.70
CA SER A 173 -12.51 20.99 -5.03
C SER A 173 -12.98 22.45 -5.03
N PRO A 174 -12.43 23.29 -4.14
CA PRO A 174 -12.72 24.74 -4.14
C PRO A 174 -12.36 25.41 -5.47
N GLU A 175 -11.31 24.94 -6.12
CA GLU A 175 -10.85 25.44 -7.43
C GLU A 175 -11.91 25.20 -8.51
N LEU A 176 -12.54 24.01 -8.51
CA LEU A 176 -13.63 23.71 -9.44
C LEU A 176 -14.77 24.72 -9.29
N LEU A 177 -15.21 24.96 -8.06
CA LEU A 177 -16.33 25.85 -7.80
C LEU A 177 -16.01 27.28 -8.29
N ARG A 178 -14.81 27.80 -7.99
CA ARG A 178 -14.36 29.12 -8.43
C ARG A 178 -14.31 29.25 -9.96
N GLU A 179 -13.73 28.26 -10.64
CA GLU A 179 -13.61 28.25 -12.10
C GLU A 179 -14.95 28.16 -12.82
N GLN A 180 -15.92 27.51 -12.19
CA GLN A 180 -17.27 27.36 -12.73
C GLN A 180 -18.22 28.48 -12.29
N GLY A 181 -17.72 29.58 -11.70
CA GLY A 181 -18.49 30.76 -11.36
C GLY A 181 -19.32 30.65 -10.07
N ALA A 182 -18.98 29.72 -9.18
CA ALA A 182 -19.56 29.58 -7.85
C ALA A 182 -18.49 29.87 -6.77
N PRO A 183 -18.07 31.12 -6.60
CA PRO A 183 -17.06 31.50 -5.62
C PRO A 183 -17.55 31.18 -4.19
N MET A 184 -16.66 30.70 -3.35
CA MET A 184 -16.97 30.42 -1.96
C MET A 184 -15.89 30.94 -1.02
N GLU A 185 -16.30 31.39 0.14
CA GLU A 185 -15.39 31.48 1.29
C GLU A 185 -15.29 30.11 1.95
N MET A 186 -14.08 29.76 2.40
CA MET A 186 -13.86 28.47 3.06
C MET A 186 -14.65 28.45 4.38
N PRO A 187 -15.64 27.54 4.55
CA PRO A 187 -16.36 27.46 5.81
C PRO A 187 -15.44 27.02 6.95
N ALA A 188 -15.47 27.73 8.07
CA ALA A 188 -14.70 27.34 9.26
C ALA A 188 -15.01 25.90 9.73
N ALA A 189 -16.23 25.41 9.51
CA ALA A 189 -16.60 24.04 9.77
C ALA A 189 -15.81 23.03 8.91
N ALA A 190 -15.44 23.37 7.66
CA ALA A 190 -14.64 22.49 6.80
C ALA A 190 -13.22 22.30 7.34
N ASP A 191 -12.62 23.36 7.91
CA ASP A 191 -11.28 23.30 8.50
C ASP A 191 -11.21 22.27 9.63
N THR A 192 -12.27 22.14 10.43
CA THR A 192 -12.33 21.15 11.52
C THR A 192 -12.20 19.73 10.97
N TYR A 193 -12.90 19.41 9.89
CA TYR A 193 -12.83 18.08 9.26
C TYR A 193 -11.50 17.86 8.54
N LEU A 194 -10.96 18.88 7.87
CA LEU A 194 -9.62 18.80 7.26
C LEU A 194 -8.54 18.53 8.30
N GLN A 195 -8.61 19.17 9.48
CA GLN A 195 -7.68 18.92 10.58
C GLN A 195 -7.82 17.51 11.18
N GLN A 196 -9.00 16.91 11.08
CA GLN A 196 -9.25 15.52 11.50
C GLN A 196 -8.77 14.47 10.47
N GLY A 197 -8.27 14.90 9.32
CA GLY A 197 -7.79 14.02 8.26
C GLY A 197 -8.88 13.59 7.28
N CYS A 198 -10.01 14.28 7.26
CA CYS A 198 -11.08 14.03 6.31
C CYS A 198 -10.79 14.69 4.95
N THR A 199 -11.30 14.09 3.90
CA THR A 199 -11.40 14.73 2.58
C THR A 199 -12.73 15.47 2.47
N VAL A 200 -12.71 16.71 2.01
CA VAL A 200 -13.92 17.54 1.87
C VAL A 200 -14.27 17.73 0.41
N THR A 201 -15.48 17.35 0.03
CA THR A 201 -16.08 17.63 -1.28
C THR A 201 -17.05 18.79 -1.16
N TYR A 202 -16.74 19.90 -1.81
CA TYR A 202 -17.58 21.10 -1.81
C TYR A 202 -18.65 21.00 -2.88
N VAL A 203 -19.85 21.52 -2.59
CA VAL A 203 -21.02 21.42 -3.47
C VAL A 203 -21.58 22.79 -3.76
N ALA A 204 -21.80 23.09 -5.03
CA ALA A 204 -22.53 24.26 -5.46
C ALA A 204 -23.75 23.84 -6.30
N VAL A 205 -24.82 24.62 -6.19
CA VAL A 205 -26.08 24.41 -6.92
C VAL A 205 -26.47 25.73 -7.59
N ASP A 206 -26.70 25.67 -8.90
CA ASP A 206 -27.05 26.84 -9.76
C ASP A 206 -26.11 28.05 -9.61
N GLY A 207 -24.79 27.76 -9.41
CA GLY A 207 -23.75 28.78 -9.26
C GLY A 207 -23.61 29.35 -7.86
N GLU A 208 -24.36 28.89 -6.89
CA GLU A 208 -24.23 29.25 -5.46
C GLU A 208 -23.65 28.16 -4.63
N PHE A 209 -22.72 28.50 -3.73
CA PHE A 209 -22.17 27.54 -2.79
C PHE A 209 -23.25 27.05 -1.81
N ALA A 210 -23.53 25.75 -1.84
CA ALA A 210 -24.62 25.16 -1.05
C ALA A 210 -24.13 24.45 0.23
N GLY A 211 -22.86 24.00 0.27
CA GLY A 211 -22.30 23.30 1.42
C GLY A 211 -21.21 22.31 1.03
N PHE A 212 -20.95 21.38 1.92
CA PHE A 212 -19.92 20.38 1.69
C PHE A 212 -20.25 19.02 2.33
N LEU A 213 -19.63 17.97 1.80
CA LEU A 213 -19.60 16.64 2.37
C LEU A 213 -18.17 16.34 2.86
N SER A 214 -18.08 15.81 4.07
CA SER A 214 -16.82 15.35 4.63
C SER A 214 -16.76 13.83 4.56
N LEU A 215 -15.68 13.31 3.99
CA LEU A 215 -15.44 11.87 3.86
C LEU A 215 -14.18 11.50 4.65
N SER A 216 -14.26 10.38 5.33
CA SER A 216 -13.11 9.79 6.02
C SER A 216 -12.97 8.34 5.63
N ASP A 217 -11.73 7.95 5.34
CA ASP A 217 -11.38 6.54 5.22
C ASP A 217 -11.01 6.00 6.59
N THR A 218 -11.68 4.94 7.00
CA THR A 218 -11.54 4.40 8.33
C THR A 218 -10.22 3.65 8.47
N LEU A 219 -9.43 4.02 9.48
CA LEU A 219 -8.24 3.26 9.86
C LEU A 219 -8.64 1.84 10.27
N ARG A 220 -7.86 0.87 9.88
CA ARG A 220 -8.02 -0.51 10.33
C ARG A 220 -7.73 -0.59 11.83
N GLN A 221 -8.52 -1.33 12.56
CA GLN A 221 -8.39 -1.42 14.02
C GLN A 221 -7.02 -1.95 14.45
N GLU A 222 -6.45 -2.85 13.66
CA GLU A 222 -5.17 -3.49 13.89
C GLU A 222 -3.95 -2.63 13.51
N SER A 223 -4.12 -1.58 12.69
CA SER A 223 -2.98 -0.83 12.13
C SER A 223 -2.04 -0.26 13.19
N ALA A 224 -2.57 0.34 14.26
CA ALA A 224 -1.72 0.92 15.31
C ALA A 224 -0.92 -0.16 16.08
N ALA A 225 -1.53 -1.32 16.35
CA ALA A 225 -0.85 -2.44 16.99
C ALA A 225 0.25 -3.00 16.08
N THR A 226 -0.03 -3.16 14.80
CA THR A 226 0.92 -3.61 13.78
C THR A 226 2.13 -2.69 13.69
N ILE A 227 1.93 -1.38 13.60
CA ILE A 227 3.01 -0.38 13.55
C ILE A 227 3.89 -0.46 14.81
N THR A 228 3.26 -0.61 15.97
CA THR A 228 3.99 -0.76 17.25
C THR A 228 4.86 -2.02 17.25
N GLU A 229 4.32 -3.13 16.78
CA GLU A 229 5.05 -4.41 16.73
C GLU A 229 6.22 -4.35 15.74
N LEU A 230 6.03 -3.77 14.54
CA LEU A 230 7.10 -3.55 13.56
C LEU A 230 8.24 -2.71 14.14
N SER A 231 7.91 -1.65 14.88
CA SER A 231 8.92 -0.83 15.56
C SER A 231 9.71 -1.63 16.59
N ARG A 232 9.07 -2.56 17.30
CA ARG A 232 9.75 -3.48 18.26
C ARG A 232 10.70 -4.44 17.57
N LEU A 233 10.40 -4.85 16.34
CA LEU A 233 11.28 -5.68 15.52
C LEU A 233 12.47 -4.91 14.94
N GLY A 234 12.61 -3.62 15.25
CA GLY A 234 13.73 -2.78 14.84
C GLY A 234 13.61 -2.23 13.43
N VAL A 235 12.41 -2.23 12.86
CA VAL A 235 12.11 -1.65 11.55
C VAL A 235 11.39 -0.31 11.77
N GLN A 236 11.78 0.71 11.02
CA GLN A 236 11.18 2.04 11.11
C GLN A 236 9.99 2.17 10.16
N PRO A 237 8.75 2.36 10.67
CA PRO A 237 7.59 2.64 9.84
C PRO A 237 7.59 4.10 9.37
N VAL A 238 7.26 4.32 8.10
CA VAL A 238 7.14 5.63 7.45
C VAL A 238 5.81 5.69 6.71
N LEU A 239 5.10 6.80 6.82
CA LEU A 239 3.85 7.03 6.08
C LEU A 239 4.13 7.91 4.85
N LEU A 240 3.76 7.43 3.66
CA LEU A 240 3.79 8.18 2.41
C LEU A 240 2.35 8.36 1.92
N THR A 241 1.85 9.61 1.89
CA THR A 241 0.45 9.87 1.55
C THR A 241 0.28 11.10 0.66
N GLY A 242 -0.69 11.05 -0.24
CA GLY A 242 -1.13 12.21 -1.01
C GLY A 242 -1.97 13.22 -0.21
N ASP A 243 -2.33 12.92 1.03
CA ASP A 243 -3.08 13.82 1.88
C ASP A 243 -2.29 15.07 2.26
N HIS A 244 -3.02 16.13 2.65
CA HIS A 244 -2.42 17.35 3.19
C HIS A 244 -1.69 17.10 4.52
N GLU A 245 -0.70 17.95 4.79
CA GLU A 245 0.19 17.88 5.97
C GLU A 245 -0.56 17.63 7.29
N ASN A 246 -1.65 18.37 7.56
CA ASN A 246 -2.41 18.23 8.81
C ASN A 246 -3.10 16.86 8.93
N ALA A 247 -3.65 16.36 7.82
CA ALA A 247 -4.28 15.05 7.75
C ALA A 247 -3.25 13.93 7.97
N ALA A 248 -2.13 14.00 7.27
CA ALA A 248 -1.02 13.05 7.39
C ALA A 248 -0.48 13.01 8.83
N ARG A 249 -0.26 14.17 9.43
CA ARG A 249 0.20 14.32 10.82
C ARG A 249 -0.77 13.68 11.83
N THR A 250 -2.06 13.93 11.64
CA THR A 250 -3.11 13.35 12.51
C THR A 250 -3.13 11.83 12.44
N ILE A 251 -3.03 11.27 11.24
CA ILE A 251 -3.01 9.82 11.03
C ILE A 251 -1.73 9.20 11.55
N ALA A 252 -0.57 9.79 11.24
CA ALA A 252 0.72 9.34 11.76
C ALA A 252 0.72 9.32 13.30
N GLY A 253 0.18 10.37 13.94
CA GLY A 253 0.05 10.43 15.41
C GLY A 253 -0.86 9.34 15.97
N LYS A 254 -2.01 9.06 15.35
CA LYS A 254 -2.92 7.97 15.76
C LYS A 254 -2.28 6.59 15.65
N LEU A 255 -1.40 6.39 14.67
CA LEU A 255 -0.71 5.14 14.41
C LEU A 255 0.62 4.99 15.15
N GLY A 256 1.12 6.06 15.75
CA GLY A 256 2.45 6.08 16.39
C GLY A 256 3.62 6.13 15.39
N ILE A 257 3.37 6.53 14.15
CA ILE A 257 4.39 6.73 13.11
C ILE A 257 5.03 8.10 13.31
N GLN A 258 6.35 8.14 13.45
CA GLN A 258 7.08 9.39 13.72
C GLN A 258 7.49 10.12 12.44
N GLU A 259 7.69 9.39 11.34
CA GLU A 259 8.14 9.93 10.08
C GLU A 259 7.06 9.78 9.01
N PHE A 260 6.68 10.90 8.38
CA PHE A 260 5.69 10.89 7.31
C PHE A 260 6.01 11.94 6.26
N GLN A 261 5.55 11.70 5.03
CA GLN A 261 5.54 12.66 3.94
C GLN A 261 4.12 12.84 3.43
N ALA A 262 3.68 14.09 3.42
CA ALA A 262 2.36 14.51 2.95
C ALA A 262 2.42 15.06 1.52
N ASN A 263 1.26 15.26 0.90
CA ASN A 263 1.12 15.80 -0.47
C ASN A 263 1.95 15.03 -1.52
N CYS A 264 2.20 13.73 -1.31
CA CYS A 264 3.00 12.93 -2.21
C CYS A 264 2.26 12.65 -3.52
N LEU A 265 2.83 13.07 -4.63
CA LEU A 265 2.54 12.52 -5.94
C LEU A 265 3.19 11.13 -6.07
N PRO A 266 2.79 10.30 -7.04
CA PRO A 266 3.43 9.00 -7.27
C PRO A 266 4.96 9.09 -7.42
N GLU A 267 5.46 10.14 -8.07
CA GLU A 267 6.89 10.39 -8.27
C GLU A 267 7.63 10.74 -6.96
N ASP A 268 6.94 11.43 -6.04
CA ASP A 268 7.52 11.79 -4.74
C ASP A 268 7.73 10.54 -3.87
N LYS A 269 6.84 9.56 -3.95
CA LYS A 269 7.02 8.26 -3.29
C LYS A 269 8.27 7.54 -3.80
N LEU A 270 8.53 7.56 -5.12
CA LEU A 270 9.74 6.99 -5.71
C LEU A 270 11.01 7.69 -5.20
N THR A 271 10.95 9.00 -5.10
CA THR A 271 12.05 9.84 -4.62
C THR A 271 12.34 9.56 -3.15
N ALA A 272 11.31 9.45 -2.32
CA ALA A 272 11.44 9.12 -0.90
C ALA A 272 12.10 7.75 -0.69
N ILE A 273 11.62 6.72 -1.39
CA ILE A 273 12.20 5.37 -1.36
C ILE A 273 13.67 5.42 -1.76
N GLY A 274 13.99 6.12 -2.87
CA GLY A 274 15.36 6.27 -3.36
C GLY A 274 16.27 6.98 -2.37
N ALA A 275 15.77 7.96 -1.62
CA ALA A 275 16.52 8.69 -0.60
C ALA A 275 16.95 7.78 0.57
N TYR A 276 16.07 6.91 1.06
CA TYR A 276 16.41 5.91 2.08
C TYR A 276 17.44 4.91 1.56
N GLN A 277 17.24 4.39 0.36
CA GLN A 277 18.17 3.45 -0.28
C GLN A 277 19.57 4.05 -0.46
N ALA A 278 19.66 5.34 -0.81
CA ALA A 278 20.94 6.04 -0.95
C ALA A 278 21.69 6.18 0.40
N GLN A 279 20.97 6.15 1.52
CA GLN A 279 21.53 6.11 2.87
C GLN A 279 21.91 4.70 3.34
N GLY A 280 21.75 3.69 2.49
CA GLY A 280 22.01 2.29 2.85
C GLY A 280 20.93 1.67 3.72
N LEU A 281 19.70 2.22 3.70
CA LEU A 281 18.54 1.73 4.40
C LEU A 281 17.60 1.03 3.40
N PRO A 282 17.59 -0.32 3.33
CA PRO A 282 16.69 -1.04 2.45
C PRO A 282 15.23 -0.82 2.83
N VAL A 283 14.37 -0.63 1.83
CA VAL A 283 12.97 -0.25 1.98
C VAL A 283 12.05 -1.38 1.55
N CYS A 284 11.09 -1.73 2.40
CA CYS A 284 9.88 -2.44 2.02
C CYS A 284 8.76 -1.42 1.81
N MET A 285 8.15 -1.40 0.63
CA MET A 285 6.96 -0.57 0.35
C MET A 285 5.70 -1.42 0.42
N ILE A 286 4.70 -0.93 1.13
CA ILE A 286 3.39 -1.58 1.28
C ILE A 286 2.32 -0.62 0.75
N GLY A 287 1.55 -1.07 -0.23
CA GLY A 287 0.53 -0.27 -0.90
C GLY A 287 -0.57 -1.12 -1.54
N ASP A 288 -1.55 -0.49 -2.19
CA ASP A 288 -2.70 -1.15 -2.83
C ASP A 288 -2.42 -1.67 -4.25
N GLY A 289 -1.20 -1.58 -4.71
CA GLY A 289 -0.72 -2.12 -5.97
C GLY A 289 -1.22 -1.46 -7.25
N VAL A 290 -2.38 -0.84 -7.26
CA VAL A 290 -2.94 -0.19 -8.47
C VAL A 290 -2.30 1.17 -8.69
N ASN A 291 -2.32 2.02 -7.66
CA ASN A 291 -1.75 3.36 -7.70
C ASN A 291 -0.26 3.38 -7.37
N ASP A 292 0.19 2.41 -6.57
CA ASP A 292 1.54 2.35 -6.02
C ASP A 292 2.48 1.39 -6.78
N ALA A 293 2.04 0.80 -7.89
CA ALA A 293 2.84 -0.16 -8.67
C ALA A 293 4.28 0.32 -8.98
N PRO A 294 4.53 1.58 -9.37
CA PRO A 294 5.89 2.09 -9.56
C PRO A 294 6.69 2.13 -8.25
N ALA A 295 6.07 2.50 -7.13
CA ALA A 295 6.72 2.58 -5.82
C ALA A 295 7.05 1.17 -5.28
N LEU A 296 6.14 0.20 -5.46
CA LEU A 296 6.37 -1.20 -5.12
C LEU A 296 7.58 -1.78 -5.87
N LYS A 297 7.68 -1.50 -7.19
CA LYS A 297 8.82 -1.93 -8.02
C LYS A 297 10.13 -1.22 -7.66
N ARG A 298 10.07 0.02 -7.16
CA ARG A 298 11.25 0.82 -6.80
C ARG A 298 11.87 0.36 -5.49
N ALA A 299 11.06 -0.13 -4.57
CA ALA A 299 11.50 -0.61 -3.26
C ALA A 299 12.38 -1.86 -3.37
N ASP A 300 13.11 -2.19 -2.31
CA ASP A 300 13.86 -3.45 -2.23
C ASP A 300 12.91 -4.64 -2.13
N VAL A 301 11.76 -4.44 -1.49
CA VAL A 301 10.62 -5.37 -1.49
C VAL A 301 9.33 -4.58 -1.65
N GLY A 302 8.51 -4.94 -2.62
CA GLY A 302 7.15 -4.44 -2.76
C GLY A 302 6.14 -5.45 -2.22
N SER A 303 5.25 -4.99 -1.34
CA SER A 303 4.15 -5.80 -0.82
C SER A 303 2.80 -5.17 -1.16
N ASP A 304 1.96 -5.93 -1.86
CA ASP A 304 0.61 -5.52 -2.22
C ASP A 304 -0.41 -5.97 -1.16
N MET A 305 -1.29 -5.04 -0.77
CA MET A 305 -2.37 -5.25 0.19
C MET A 305 -3.75 -5.38 -0.47
N GLY A 306 -3.83 -5.21 -1.79
CA GLY A 306 -5.13 -5.08 -2.50
C GLY A 306 -5.89 -6.36 -2.78
N GLY A 307 -5.49 -7.50 -2.21
CA GLY A 307 -6.11 -8.80 -2.48
C GLY A 307 -5.90 -9.27 -3.94
N VAL A 308 -6.24 -10.51 -4.25
CA VAL A 308 -6.03 -11.16 -5.56
C VAL A 308 -6.96 -10.60 -6.67
N GLY A 309 -7.20 -9.30 -6.71
CA GLY A 309 -8.24 -8.68 -7.56
C GLY A 309 -7.77 -7.90 -8.79
N SER A 310 -6.50 -7.52 -8.89
CA SER A 310 -5.98 -6.88 -10.10
C SER A 310 -4.68 -7.54 -10.56
N ASP A 311 -4.66 -8.04 -11.79
CA ASP A 311 -3.47 -8.64 -12.40
C ASP A 311 -2.26 -7.68 -12.41
N ILE A 312 -2.51 -6.37 -12.47
CA ILE A 312 -1.47 -5.34 -12.51
C ILE A 312 -0.78 -5.18 -11.15
N ALA A 313 -1.55 -5.21 -10.05
CA ALA A 313 -1.01 -5.10 -8.69
C ALA A 313 -0.17 -6.32 -8.34
N VAL A 314 -0.67 -7.50 -8.68
CA VAL A 314 0.04 -8.77 -8.48
C VAL A 314 1.37 -8.77 -9.26
N ASP A 315 1.43 -8.18 -10.46
CA ASP A 315 2.67 -8.11 -11.27
C ASP A 315 3.71 -7.10 -10.76
N ALA A 316 3.32 -6.15 -9.94
CA ALA A 316 4.21 -5.14 -9.41
C ALA A 316 4.85 -5.51 -8.06
N ALA A 317 4.24 -6.42 -7.29
CA ALA A 317 4.66 -6.78 -5.95
C ALA A 317 5.47 -8.08 -5.91
N ASP A 318 6.46 -8.15 -5.01
CA ASP A 318 7.22 -9.36 -4.69
C ASP A 318 6.43 -10.29 -3.75
N ILE A 319 5.59 -9.68 -2.90
CA ILE A 319 4.74 -10.35 -1.91
C ILE A 319 3.34 -9.76 -2.02
N ALA A 320 2.30 -10.59 -1.99
CA ALA A 320 0.92 -10.14 -1.96
C ALA A 320 0.20 -10.71 -0.73
N LEU A 321 -0.61 -9.89 -0.06
CA LEU A 321 -1.53 -10.33 0.98
C LEU A 321 -2.85 -10.75 0.35
N VAL A 322 -3.25 -12.01 0.63
CA VAL A 322 -4.50 -12.58 0.09
C VAL A 322 -5.70 -12.17 0.93
N ASP A 323 -5.55 -12.14 2.26
CA ASP A 323 -6.65 -11.89 3.20
C ASP A 323 -6.77 -10.43 3.64
N ASP A 324 -6.00 -9.52 3.04
CA ASP A 324 -6.04 -8.07 3.32
C ASP A 324 -5.87 -7.69 4.82
N GLU A 325 -5.14 -8.51 5.59
CA GLU A 325 -4.94 -8.32 7.03
C GLU A 325 -3.53 -7.81 7.36
N VAL A 326 -3.41 -6.51 7.62
CA VAL A 326 -2.14 -5.83 8.00
C VAL A 326 -1.50 -6.46 9.25
N LYS A 327 -2.31 -7.04 10.13
CA LYS A 327 -1.85 -7.65 11.40
C LYS A 327 -0.82 -8.77 11.24
N GLU A 328 -0.78 -9.42 10.07
CA GLU A 328 0.16 -10.51 9.80
C GLU A 328 1.56 -10.03 9.37
N LEU A 329 1.73 -8.74 9.05
CA LEU A 329 3.03 -8.19 8.63
C LEU A 329 4.17 -8.40 9.64
N PRO A 330 3.98 -8.21 10.97
CA PRO A 330 5.02 -8.50 11.95
C PRO A 330 5.46 -9.97 11.92
N HIS A 331 4.51 -10.89 11.71
CA HIS A 331 4.82 -12.32 11.57
C HIS A 331 5.69 -12.59 10.34
N LEU A 332 5.36 -11.96 9.19
CA LEU A 332 6.16 -12.09 7.97
C LEU A 332 7.59 -11.56 8.16
N ILE A 333 7.75 -10.42 8.82
CA ILE A 333 9.07 -9.86 9.16
C ILE A 333 9.83 -10.80 10.10
N ALA A 334 9.18 -11.30 11.15
CA ALA A 334 9.80 -12.23 12.08
C ALA A 334 10.19 -13.57 11.41
N LEU A 335 9.41 -14.04 10.45
CA LEU A 335 9.69 -15.25 9.68
C LEU A 335 10.89 -15.09 8.73
N SER A 336 11.16 -13.87 8.27
CA SER A 336 12.26 -13.56 7.34
C SER A 336 13.62 -13.51 8.05
N HIS A 337 13.66 -13.26 9.36
CA HIS A 337 14.85 -13.24 10.21
C HIS A 337 15.20 -14.65 10.72
#